data_cd6d325587f4770df5b465693de063c2
#
_entry.id   cd6d325587f4770df5b465693de063c2
#
_cell.length_a   1.000
_cell.length_b   1.000
_cell.length_c   1.000
_cell.angle_alpha   90.00
_cell.angle_beta   90.00
_cell.angle_gamma   90.00
#
_symmetry.space_group_name_H-M   'P 1'
#
loop_
_entity.id
_entity.type
_entity.pdbx_description
1 polymer ?
#
loop_
_entity_poly.entity_id
_entity_poly.type
_entity_poly.pdbx_seq_one_letter_code
_entity_poly.pdbx_strand_id
1 'polypeptide(L)'
;MKYKKEIGIGLVFIVALALFIWGFTFLKGFNLFKEQRVLYAVYNQVNGLTKANPVSINGLKVGQVSDIYFRPDFSGDIIVEITVETDIPIPKNSVALIYSSDLMGSKAIDLKMGNDSLFVANGDTLSTRVEASLKEAVNQQIQPLKVKAEELIL
;
A
#
# COMPACT_ATOMS: atom_id res chain seq x y z
N MET A 1 -3.51 53.62 -26.50
CA MET A 1 -3.89 52.19 -26.44
C MET A 1 -2.69 51.25 -26.55
N LYS A 2 -1.66 51.44 -25.69
CA LYS A 2 -0.41 50.62 -25.74
C LYS A 2 -0.50 49.27 -25.03
N TYR A 3 -1.44 49.10 -24.11
CA TYR A 3 -1.46 47.91 -23.20
C TYR A 3 -2.29 46.71 -23.69
N LYS A 4 -2.96 46.78 -24.86
CA LYS A 4 -3.78 45.68 -25.38
C LYS A 4 -2.99 44.40 -25.70
N LYS A 5 -1.73 44.55 -26.14
CA LYS A 5 -0.87 43.43 -26.46
C LYS A 5 -0.31 42.74 -25.19
N GLU A 6 0.01 43.54 -24.18
CA GLU A 6 0.50 43.07 -22.87
C GLU A 6 -0.59 42.32 -22.08
N ILE A 7 -1.83 42.82 -22.13
CA ILE A 7 -3.01 42.15 -21.54
C ILE A 7 -3.27 40.81 -22.25
N GLY A 8 -3.13 40.76 -23.59
CA GLY A 8 -3.30 39.53 -24.36
C GLY A 8 -2.23 38.49 -24.00
N ILE A 9 -0.97 38.88 -23.86
CA ILE A 9 0.12 37.98 -23.45
C ILE A 9 -0.11 37.47 -22.03
N GLY A 10 -0.52 38.35 -21.10
CA GLY A 10 -0.83 37.97 -19.73
C GLY A 10 -1.99 36.95 -19.65
N LEU A 11 -3.05 37.14 -20.45
CA LEU A 11 -4.17 36.20 -20.52
C LEU A 11 -3.74 34.83 -21.03
N VAL A 12 -2.96 34.79 -22.10
CA VAL A 12 -2.43 33.54 -22.67
C VAL A 12 -1.55 32.80 -21.65
N PHE A 13 -0.73 33.55 -20.92
CA PHE A 13 0.12 32.96 -19.86
C PHE A 13 -0.72 32.34 -18.74
N ILE A 14 -1.78 33.02 -18.29
CA ILE A 14 -2.68 32.49 -17.23
C ILE A 14 -3.38 31.23 -17.71
N VAL A 15 -3.88 31.22 -18.96
CA VAL A 15 -4.53 30.04 -19.54
C VAL A 15 -3.55 28.87 -19.68
N ALA A 16 -2.33 29.13 -20.13
CA ALA A 16 -1.29 28.10 -20.23
C ALA A 16 -0.92 27.52 -18.85
N LEU A 17 -0.82 28.36 -17.84
CA LEU A 17 -0.54 27.94 -16.46
C LEU A 17 -1.68 27.09 -15.89
N ALA A 18 -2.94 27.49 -16.12
CA ALA A 18 -4.12 26.74 -15.71
C ALA A 18 -4.17 25.36 -16.38
N LEU A 19 -3.91 25.29 -17.68
CA LEU A 19 -3.84 24.04 -18.43
C LEU A 19 -2.68 23.15 -17.95
N PHE A 20 -1.53 23.74 -17.62
CA PHE A 20 -0.40 23.01 -17.06
C PHE A 20 -0.72 22.38 -15.71
N ILE A 21 -1.32 23.15 -14.79
CA ILE A 21 -1.73 22.66 -13.47
C ILE A 21 -2.79 21.56 -13.62
N TRP A 22 -3.77 21.76 -14.50
CA TRP A 22 -4.81 20.78 -14.78
C TRP A 22 -4.25 19.47 -15.36
N GLY A 23 -3.38 19.58 -16.37
CA GLY A 23 -2.73 18.42 -16.99
C GLY A 23 -1.83 17.67 -16.02
N PHE A 24 -1.08 18.38 -15.19
CA PHE A 24 -0.23 17.77 -14.15
C PHE A 24 -1.05 17.03 -13.08
N THR A 25 -2.19 17.57 -12.70
CA THR A 25 -3.12 16.94 -11.76
C THR A 25 -3.77 15.70 -12.38
N PHE A 26 -4.11 15.77 -13.67
CA PHE A 26 -4.65 14.63 -14.42
C PHE A 26 -3.65 13.48 -14.55
N LEU A 27 -2.37 13.78 -14.81
CA LEU A 27 -1.29 12.78 -14.90
C LEU A 27 -0.99 12.08 -13.57
N LYS A 28 -1.26 12.73 -12.44
CA LYS A 28 -1.13 12.11 -11.11
C LYS A 28 -2.17 11.02 -10.82
N GLY A 29 -3.12 10.79 -11.72
CA GLY A 29 -4.14 9.74 -11.58
C GLY A 29 -5.11 9.97 -10.42
N PHE A 30 -5.29 11.22 -9.99
CA PHE A 30 -6.29 11.58 -9.00
C PHE A 30 -7.69 11.36 -9.59
N ASN A 31 -8.25 10.19 -9.37
CA ASN A 31 -9.67 9.93 -9.61
C ASN A 31 -10.49 10.60 -8.50
N LEU A 32 -10.81 11.88 -8.69
CA LEU A 32 -11.62 12.69 -7.76
C LEU A 32 -13.04 12.13 -7.52
N PHE A 33 -13.44 11.11 -8.28
CA PHE A 33 -14.79 10.53 -8.25
C PHE A 33 -14.86 9.11 -7.67
N LYS A 34 -13.75 8.50 -7.27
CA LYS A 34 -13.80 7.22 -6.55
C LYS A 34 -13.83 7.47 -5.06
N GLU A 35 -14.76 6.85 -4.38
CA GLU A 35 -14.77 6.83 -2.92
C GLU A 35 -13.49 6.16 -2.42
N GLN A 36 -12.61 6.95 -1.84
CA GLN A 36 -11.43 6.44 -1.17
C GLN A 36 -11.82 6.05 0.25
N ARG A 37 -11.51 4.82 0.62
CA ARG A 37 -11.65 4.34 2.00
C ARG A 37 -10.28 4.22 2.63
N VAL A 38 -10.16 4.77 3.82
CA VAL A 38 -8.96 4.62 4.64
C VAL A 38 -9.19 3.49 5.62
N LEU A 39 -8.31 2.52 5.62
CA LEU A 39 -8.32 1.37 6.53
C LEU A 39 -7.02 1.35 7.32
N TYR A 40 -7.07 0.81 8.52
CA TYR A 40 -5.92 0.68 9.38
C TYR A 40 -5.53 -0.78 9.54
N ALA A 41 -4.24 -1.03 9.69
CA ALA A 41 -3.68 -2.35 9.96
C ALA A 41 -2.57 -2.21 10.99
N VAL A 42 -2.58 -3.01 12.04
CA VAL A 42 -1.60 -2.93 13.13
C VAL A 42 -0.67 -4.12 13.04
N TYR A 43 0.63 -3.86 12.94
CA TYR A 43 1.67 -4.87 12.82
C TYR A 43 2.74 -4.72 13.90
N ASN A 44 3.32 -5.83 14.31
CA ASN A 44 4.52 -5.82 15.18
C ASN A 44 5.79 -5.49 14.38
N GLN A 45 5.79 -5.83 13.08
CA GLN A 45 6.91 -5.55 12.17
C GLN A 45 6.39 -5.38 10.74
N VAL A 46 7.01 -4.51 9.98
CA VAL A 46 6.60 -4.22 8.58
C VAL A 46 7.64 -4.63 7.54
N ASN A 47 8.80 -5.12 7.97
CA ASN A 47 9.87 -5.73 7.14
C ASN A 47 10.24 -4.91 5.88
N GLY A 48 10.29 -3.58 6.01
CA GLY A 48 10.65 -2.70 4.89
C GLY A 48 9.48 -2.23 4.03
N LEU A 49 8.23 -2.41 4.48
CA LEU A 49 7.07 -1.73 3.86
C LEU A 49 7.25 -0.22 3.98
N THR A 50 6.95 0.50 2.91
CA THR A 50 7.07 1.97 2.84
C THR A 50 5.79 2.61 2.32
N LYS A 51 5.66 3.93 2.48
CA LYS A 51 4.58 4.70 1.86
C LYS A 51 4.58 4.49 0.34
N ALA A 52 3.42 4.58 -0.28
CA ALA A 52 3.15 4.34 -1.69
C ALA A 52 3.33 2.87 -2.15
N ASN A 53 3.71 1.93 -1.28
CA ASN A 53 3.68 0.52 -1.64
C ASN A 53 2.26 0.09 -2.05
N PRO A 54 2.13 -0.77 -3.07
CA PRO A 54 0.83 -1.15 -3.60
C PRO A 54 0.04 -2.03 -2.62
N VAL A 55 -1.27 -1.84 -2.65
CA VAL A 55 -2.26 -2.70 -1.99
C VAL A 55 -3.09 -3.38 -3.07
N SER A 56 -3.21 -4.69 -3.01
CA SER A 56 -3.91 -5.50 -4.00
C SER A 56 -4.96 -6.42 -3.38
N ILE A 57 -5.91 -6.85 -4.20
CA ILE A 57 -6.84 -7.94 -3.92
C ILE A 57 -6.70 -8.94 -5.06
N ASN A 58 -6.32 -10.18 -4.77
CA ASN A 58 -6.12 -11.23 -5.78
C ASN A 58 -5.18 -10.79 -6.92
N GLY A 59 -4.15 -10.00 -6.62
CA GLY A 59 -3.20 -9.48 -7.60
C GLY A 59 -3.63 -8.19 -8.33
N LEU A 60 -4.87 -7.77 -8.22
CA LEU A 60 -5.33 -6.50 -8.78
C LEU A 60 -5.03 -5.37 -7.79
N LYS A 61 -4.27 -4.36 -8.24
CA LYS A 61 -4.01 -3.17 -7.42
C LYS A 61 -5.31 -2.40 -7.18
N VAL A 62 -5.65 -2.23 -5.91
CA VAL A 62 -6.86 -1.51 -5.45
C VAL A 62 -6.55 -0.30 -4.58
N GLY A 63 -5.27 -0.08 -4.26
CA GLY A 63 -4.90 1.01 -3.39
C GLY A 63 -3.40 1.11 -3.15
N GLN A 64 -3.05 1.82 -2.10
CA GLN A 64 -1.67 2.00 -1.67
C GLN A 64 -1.57 2.28 -0.17
N VAL A 65 -0.39 2.11 0.37
CA VAL A 65 -0.05 2.52 1.74
C VAL A 65 0.06 4.05 1.78
N SER A 66 -0.73 4.70 2.63
CA SER A 66 -0.76 6.16 2.78
C SER A 66 0.22 6.63 3.81
N ASP A 67 0.26 5.99 4.97
CA ASP A 67 1.15 6.32 6.06
C ASP A 67 1.58 5.09 6.88
N ILE A 68 2.72 5.24 7.57
CA ILE A 68 3.27 4.23 8.49
C ILE A 68 3.87 4.96 9.68
N TYR A 69 3.41 4.64 10.89
CA TYR A 69 3.90 5.26 12.11
C TYR A 69 3.78 4.34 13.33
N PHE A 70 4.57 4.60 14.35
CA PHE A 70 4.46 3.86 15.61
C PHE A 70 3.20 4.24 16.37
N ARG A 71 2.61 3.27 17.01
CA ARG A 71 1.47 3.47 17.89
C ARG A 71 1.86 4.37 19.06
N PRO A 72 1.03 5.39 19.41
CA PRO A 72 1.39 6.36 20.45
C PRO A 72 1.47 5.81 21.87
N ASP A 73 0.99 4.58 22.10
CA ASP A 73 0.95 3.91 23.42
C ASP A 73 2.29 3.28 23.85
N PHE A 74 3.36 3.50 23.09
CA PHE A 74 4.69 2.94 23.33
C PHE A 74 4.76 1.41 23.33
N SER A 75 3.76 0.72 22.78
CA SER A 75 3.75 -0.75 22.63
C SER A 75 4.82 -1.27 21.66
N GLY A 76 5.32 -0.40 20.78
CA GLY A 76 6.20 -0.78 19.68
C GLY A 76 5.45 -1.26 18.44
N ASP A 77 4.13 -1.36 18.50
CA ASP A 77 3.29 -1.69 17.34
C ASP A 77 3.34 -0.57 16.28
N ILE A 78 3.19 -0.97 15.04
CA ILE A 78 3.22 -0.08 13.88
C ILE A 78 1.83 -0.04 13.26
N ILE A 79 1.29 1.17 13.13
CA ILE A 79 0.04 1.41 12.42
C ILE A 79 0.37 1.70 10.97
N VAL A 80 -0.23 0.95 10.09
CA VAL A 80 -0.18 1.14 8.63
C VAL A 80 -1.54 1.65 8.18
N GLU A 81 -1.54 2.83 7.59
CA GLU A 81 -2.72 3.43 6.98
C GLU A 81 -2.76 3.05 5.50
N ILE A 82 -3.89 2.52 5.06
CA ILE A 82 -4.11 1.97 3.72
C ILE A 82 -5.25 2.74 3.07
N THR A 83 -4.99 3.38 1.93
CA THR A 83 -6.04 3.95 1.10
C THR A 83 -6.44 2.94 0.04
N VAL A 84 -7.73 2.62 -0.02
CA VAL A 84 -8.31 1.67 -0.98
C VAL A 84 -9.32 2.39 -1.87
N GLU A 85 -9.18 2.20 -3.17
CA GLU A 85 -10.00 2.80 -4.23
C GLU A 85 -10.76 1.70 -4.98
N THR A 86 -11.70 1.05 -4.31
CA THR A 86 -12.48 -0.03 -4.91
C THR A 86 -13.93 0.02 -4.46
N ASP A 87 -14.83 -0.35 -5.35
CA ASP A 87 -16.25 -0.54 -5.05
C ASP A 87 -16.54 -1.93 -4.47
N ILE A 88 -15.53 -2.82 -4.45
CA ILE A 88 -15.67 -4.17 -3.90
C ILE A 88 -15.87 -4.07 -2.38
N PRO A 89 -16.94 -4.65 -1.83
CA PRO A 89 -17.13 -4.72 -0.40
C PRO A 89 -16.08 -5.64 0.23
N ILE A 90 -15.34 -5.13 1.21
CA ILE A 90 -14.29 -5.88 1.91
C ILE A 90 -14.89 -6.44 3.20
N PRO A 91 -14.97 -7.78 3.38
CA PRO A 91 -15.48 -8.39 4.61
C PRO A 91 -14.64 -8.00 5.84
N LYS A 92 -15.27 -7.88 7.02
CA LYS A 92 -14.57 -7.48 8.25
C LYS A 92 -13.48 -8.45 8.69
N ASN A 93 -13.63 -9.73 8.39
CA ASN A 93 -12.64 -10.76 8.67
C ASN A 93 -11.55 -10.91 7.59
N SER A 94 -11.42 -9.93 6.69
CA SER A 94 -10.33 -9.88 5.72
C SER A 94 -9.00 -9.60 6.42
N VAL A 95 -7.90 -10.08 5.82
CA VAL A 95 -6.57 -10.01 6.39
C VAL A 95 -5.66 -9.18 5.48
N ALA A 96 -5.02 -8.16 6.03
CA ALA A 96 -3.98 -7.41 5.37
C ALA A 96 -2.64 -8.16 5.52
N LEU A 97 -2.20 -8.81 4.46
CA LEU A 97 -0.98 -9.61 4.42
C LEU A 97 0.16 -8.79 3.81
N ILE A 98 1.22 -8.51 4.59
CA ILE A 98 2.48 -8.00 4.03
C ILE A 98 3.24 -9.17 3.40
N TYR A 99 3.61 -9.04 2.13
CA TYR A 99 4.38 -10.06 1.40
C TYR A 99 5.50 -9.41 0.58
N SER A 100 6.45 -10.24 0.10
CA SER A 100 7.48 -9.79 -0.83
C SER A 100 6.94 -9.85 -2.25
N SER A 101 6.79 -8.69 -2.89
CA SER A 101 6.25 -8.59 -4.26
C SER A 101 7.27 -8.98 -5.33
N ASP A 102 8.56 -8.97 -4.98
CA ASP A 102 9.65 -9.37 -5.87
C ASP A 102 10.79 -10.06 -5.11
N LEU A 103 11.78 -10.53 -5.87
CA LEU A 103 12.98 -11.20 -5.34
C LEU A 103 13.98 -10.22 -4.70
N MET A 104 13.85 -8.94 -4.97
CA MET A 104 14.72 -7.89 -4.41
C MET A 104 14.27 -7.42 -3.03
N GLY A 105 13.09 -7.88 -2.58
CA GLY A 105 12.58 -7.61 -1.24
C GLY A 105 11.61 -6.42 -1.15
N SER A 106 11.13 -5.91 -2.28
CA SER A 106 10.05 -4.92 -2.29
C SER A 106 8.81 -5.50 -1.60
N LYS A 107 8.17 -4.68 -0.77
CA LYS A 107 6.98 -5.09 -0.02
C LYS A 107 5.70 -4.56 -0.64
N ALA A 108 4.65 -5.34 -0.49
CA ALA A 108 3.29 -4.97 -0.86
C ALA A 108 2.30 -5.54 0.18
N ILE A 109 1.08 -5.04 0.16
CA ILE A 109 -0.02 -5.60 0.94
C ILE A 109 -0.97 -6.32 0.01
N ASP A 110 -1.33 -7.56 0.34
CA ASP A 110 -2.42 -8.28 -0.28
C ASP A 110 -3.59 -8.38 0.71
N LEU A 111 -4.74 -7.86 0.33
CA LEU A 111 -5.96 -7.97 1.10
C LEU A 111 -6.59 -9.33 0.79
N LYS A 112 -6.36 -10.29 1.67
CA LYS A 112 -7.01 -11.61 1.61
C LYS A 112 -8.45 -11.46 2.05
N MET A 113 -9.36 -11.59 1.11
CA MET A 113 -10.79 -11.44 1.34
C MET A 113 -11.29 -12.53 2.28
N GLY A 114 -12.02 -12.12 3.29
CA GLY A 114 -12.74 -13.03 4.18
C GLY A 114 -14.09 -13.46 3.61
N ASN A 115 -14.91 -14.04 4.45
CA ASN A 115 -16.25 -14.54 4.12
C ASN A 115 -17.34 -14.03 5.08
N ASP A 116 -17.03 -12.99 5.87
CA ASP A 116 -17.99 -12.38 6.80
C ASP A 116 -19.11 -11.68 6.00
N SER A 117 -20.30 -11.66 6.60
CA SER A 117 -21.46 -10.92 6.08
C SER A 117 -21.36 -9.41 6.35
N LEU A 118 -20.50 -9.00 7.27
CA LEU A 118 -20.25 -7.61 7.61
C LEU A 118 -19.05 -7.09 6.81
N PHE A 119 -19.14 -5.85 6.33
CA PHE A 119 -18.09 -5.20 5.56
C PHE A 119 -17.39 -4.12 6.37
N VAL A 120 -16.14 -3.85 6.03
CA VAL A 120 -15.37 -2.76 6.64
C VAL A 120 -15.92 -1.41 6.22
N ALA A 121 -16.01 -0.50 7.19
CA ALA A 121 -16.30 0.91 6.97
C ALA A 121 -14.99 1.71 6.85
N ASN A 122 -15.11 2.97 6.45
CA ASN A 122 -13.99 3.89 6.47
C ASN A 122 -13.49 4.09 7.91
N GLY A 123 -12.20 3.92 8.14
CA GLY A 123 -11.59 4.01 9.47
C GLY A 123 -11.51 2.70 10.25
N ASP A 124 -12.03 1.59 9.71
CA ASP A 124 -11.95 0.29 10.37
C ASP A 124 -10.52 -0.28 10.34
N THR A 125 -10.23 -1.15 11.31
CA THR A 125 -8.95 -1.86 11.42
C THR A 125 -9.10 -3.29 10.93
N LEU A 126 -8.20 -3.70 10.04
CA LEU A 126 -8.13 -5.06 9.50
C LEU A 126 -7.26 -5.98 10.36
N SER A 127 -7.53 -7.26 10.32
CA SER A 127 -6.61 -8.30 10.81
C SER A 127 -5.33 -8.29 9.98
N THR A 128 -4.21 -8.63 10.59
CA THR A 128 -2.89 -8.49 9.97
C THR A 128 -2.13 -9.81 9.95
N ARG A 129 -1.31 -9.97 8.92
CA ARG A 129 -0.32 -11.05 8.83
C ARG A 129 0.90 -10.56 8.06
N VAL A 130 2.06 -11.10 8.41
CA VAL A 130 3.31 -10.85 7.69
C VAL A 130 3.81 -12.19 7.16
N GLU A 131 4.12 -12.25 5.88
CA GLU A 131 4.72 -13.42 5.25
C GLU A 131 6.21 -13.49 5.63
N ALA A 132 6.68 -14.69 5.92
CA ALA A 132 8.10 -14.94 6.15
C ALA A 132 8.91 -14.50 4.91
N SER A 133 10.04 -13.82 5.13
CA SER A 133 10.90 -13.43 4.01
C SER A 133 11.45 -14.68 3.32
N LEU A 134 11.74 -14.59 2.01
CA LEU A 134 12.39 -15.67 1.25
C LEU A 134 13.66 -16.19 1.96
N LYS A 135 14.41 -15.30 2.61
CA LYS A 135 15.59 -15.64 3.40
C LYS A 135 15.26 -16.54 4.59
N GLU A 136 14.18 -16.29 5.29
CA GLU A 136 13.71 -17.11 6.41
C GLU A 136 13.15 -18.44 5.93
N ALA A 137 12.37 -18.44 4.84
CA ALA A 137 11.86 -19.67 4.23
C ALA A 137 12.97 -20.59 3.73
N VAL A 138 14.00 -20.03 3.07
CA VAL A 138 15.18 -20.78 2.62
C VAL A 138 15.97 -21.31 3.81
N ASN A 139 16.20 -20.52 4.85
CA ASN A 139 16.90 -20.99 6.06
C ASN A 139 16.14 -22.13 6.74
N GLN A 140 14.82 -22.07 6.83
CA GLN A 140 14.02 -23.15 7.41
C GLN A 140 14.08 -24.44 6.59
N GLN A 141 14.21 -24.36 5.26
CA GLN A 141 14.35 -25.53 4.39
C GLN A 141 15.79 -26.11 4.37
N ILE A 142 16.80 -25.29 4.58
CA ILE A 142 18.21 -25.73 4.63
C ILE A 142 18.58 -26.34 5.97
N GLN A 143 17.96 -25.93 7.07
CA GLN A 143 18.23 -26.50 8.41
C GLN A 143 18.13 -28.03 8.47
N PRO A 144 17.06 -28.70 8.01
CA PRO A 144 16.96 -30.15 8.06
C PRO A 144 17.98 -30.84 7.12
N LEU A 145 18.40 -30.16 6.05
CA LEU A 145 19.44 -30.70 5.15
C LEU A 145 20.84 -30.66 5.81
N LYS A 146 21.14 -29.61 6.59
CA LYS A 146 22.37 -29.53 7.38
C LYS A 146 22.45 -30.66 8.42
N VAL A 147 21.37 -30.86 9.16
CA VAL A 147 21.29 -31.91 10.19
C VAL A 147 21.48 -33.30 9.56
N LYS A 148 20.85 -33.60 8.42
CA LYS A 148 21.02 -34.85 7.71
C LYS A 148 22.42 -35.02 7.10
N ALA A 149 23.05 -33.94 6.66
CA ALA A 149 24.42 -34.01 6.15
C ALA A 149 25.43 -34.28 7.28
N GLU A 150 25.22 -33.70 8.46
CA GLU A 150 26.05 -33.97 9.65
C GLU A 150 25.88 -35.40 10.16
N GLU A 151 24.67 -35.99 10.12
CA GLU A 151 24.43 -37.40 10.45
C GLU A 151 25.07 -38.39 9.47
N LEU A 152 25.33 -38.01 8.21
CA LEU A 152 25.95 -38.86 7.20
C LEU A 152 27.48 -38.81 7.21
N ILE A 153 28.07 -37.87 7.93
CA ILE A 153 29.54 -37.68 8.01
C ILE A 153 30.14 -38.27 9.31
N LEU A 154 29.29 -38.68 10.25
CA LEU A 154 29.65 -39.42 11.47
C LEU A 154 29.49 -40.91 11.29
#